data_84a7c268f77a2d41883736a4e98bea16
#
_entry.id   84a7c268f77a2d41883736a4e98bea16
#
_cell.length_a   1.000
_cell.length_b   1.000
_cell.length_c   1.000
_cell.angle_alpha   90.00
_cell.angle_beta   90.00
_cell.angle_gamma   90.00
#
_symmetry.space_group_name_H-M   'P 1'
#
loop_
_entity.id
_entity.type
_entity.pdbx_description
1 polymer ?
#
loop_
_entity_poly.entity_id
_entity_poly.type
_entity_poly.pdbx_seq_one_letter_code
_entity_poly.pdbx_strand_id
1 'polypeptide(L)'
;FAGYPFIAHRIPKTLDSNVHVCAVGSHATAAMHSVRPDFNIEQLIYGLPDYAQESFPVYDISYAGGRPLFVTVGSFEPRKGQDIFCNAIRLLKPEVRQKAAFLFVGKAADKSLKSAVDALVEDYPDTVFYRKRLERPEIKSLMEQCTCIVCASRDDPMPTFVTEGLIFGKPSIVSEHTGTAGLITEGVDGFVYEDDDPEKLAERLAWAIDHPEKLAAMRQACRDLYERHYSKQAFADGLKQAVRELTGESTLSLCQN
;
A
#
# COMPACT_ATOMS: atom_id res chain seq x y z
N PHE A 1 -7.80 -8.94 11.86
CA PHE A 1 -8.69 -9.57 12.88
C PHE A 1 -7.95 -9.92 14.18
N ALA A 2 -6.63 -10.13 14.18
CA ALA A 2 -5.89 -10.42 15.41
C ALA A 2 -6.08 -9.38 16.53
N GLY A 3 -6.34 -8.11 16.20
CA GLY A 3 -6.61 -7.05 17.16
C GLY A 3 -8.07 -6.94 17.64
N TYR A 4 -9.01 -7.74 17.07
CA TYR A 4 -10.42 -7.71 17.41
C TYR A 4 -11.02 -9.12 17.50
N PRO A 5 -10.60 -9.93 18.48
CA PRO A 5 -11.03 -11.34 18.59
C PRO A 5 -12.56 -11.50 18.70
N PHE A 6 -13.24 -10.50 19.26
CA PHE A 6 -14.70 -10.49 19.37
C PHE A 6 -15.39 -10.38 17.99
N ILE A 7 -14.85 -9.57 17.09
CA ILE A 7 -15.37 -9.42 15.71
C ILE A 7 -15.07 -10.70 14.93
N ALA A 8 -13.86 -11.22 15.05
CA ALA A 8 -13.45 -12.46 14.38
C ALA A 8 -14.37 -13.66 14.71
N HIS A 9 -14.91 -13.73 15.93
CA HIS A 9 -15.77 -14.84 16.32
C HIS A 9 -17.29 -14.59 16.13
N ARG A 10 -17.73 -13.32 16.15
CA ARG A 10 -19.17 -13.03 16.04
C ARG A 10 -19.68 -12.87 14.63
N ILE A 11 -19.01 -12.07 13.81
CA ILE A 11 -19.47 -11.83 12.42
C ILE A 11 -19.51 -13.12 11.62
N PRO A 12 -18.47 -13.96 11.58
CA PRO A 12 -18.53 -15.21 10.84
C PRO A 12 -19.60 -16.18 11.31
N LYS A 13 -19.88 -16.25 12.63
CA LYS A 13 -20.91 -17.15 13.18
C LYS A 13 -22.35 -16.73 12.86
N THR A 14 -22.56 -15.46 12.56
CA THR A 14 -23.88 -14.92 12.21
C THR A 14 -24.17 -15.01 10.70
N LEU A 15 -23.17 -15.36 9.89
CA LEU A 15 -23.35 -15.51 8.45
C LEU A 15 -24.09 -16.83 8.16
N ASP A 16 -25.20 -16.72 7.43
CA ASP A 16 -25.95 -17.83 6.89
C ASP A 16 -25.20 -18.46 5.70
N SER A 17 -25.47 -19.74 5.40
CA SER A 17 -24.95 -20.45 4.23
C SER A 17 -25.37 -19.81 2.88
N ASN A 18 -26.40 -18.97 2.91
CA ASN A 18 -26.88 -18.23 1.73
C ASN A 18 -26.14 -16.91 1.50
N VAL A 19 -25.14 -16.58 2.36
CA VAL A 19 -24.36 -15.36 2.24
C VAL A 19 -23.03 -15.65 1.52
N HIS A 20 -22.82 -14.97 0.41
CA HIS A 20 -21.52 -14.97 -0.28
C HIS A 20 -20.60 -13.93 0.34
N VAL A 21 -19.36 -14.33 0.61
CA VAL A 21 -18.39 -13.48 1.29
C VAL A 21 -17.26 -13.12 0.33
N CYS A 22 -17.04 -11.81 0.15
CA CYS A 22 -15.88 -11.31 -0.57
C CYS A 22 -14.92 -10.61 0.41
N ALA A 23 -13.63 -10.86 0.25
CA ALA A 23 -12.58 -10.24 1.03
C ALA A 23 -11.69 -9.37 0.15
N VAL A 24 -11.21 -8.23 0.70
CA VAL A 24 -10.43 -7.25 -0.07
C VAL A 24 -8.98 -7.63 -0.31
N GLY A 25 -8.47 -8.69 0.29
CA GLY A 25 -7.09 -9.12 0.14
C GLY A 25 -6.85 -10.53 0.68
N SER A 26 -5.74 -11.14 0.28
CA SER A 26 -5.37 -12.51 0.64
C SER A 26 -5.35 -12.76 2.15
N HIS A 27 -4.85 -11.82 2.94
CA HIS A 27 -4.82 -11.92 4.41
C HIS A 27 -6.23 -11.92 5.01
N ALA A 28 -7.13 -11.08 4.51
CA ALA A 28 -8.52 -11.06 4.96
C ALA A 28 -9.22 -12.37 4.58
N THR A 29 -8.96 -12.90 3.38
CA THR A 29 -9.45 -14.19 2.92
C THR A 29 -8.96 -15.32 3.84
N ALA A 30 -7.66 -15.39 4.10
CA ALA A 30 -7.07 -16.41 4.98
C ALA A 30 -7.63 -16.33 6.42
N ALA A 31 -7.77 -15.11 6.96
CA ALA A 31 -8.35 -14.89 8.28
C ALA A 31 -9.82 -15.35 8.37
N MET A 32 -10.61 -15.11 7.33
CA MET A 32 -11.99 -15.61 7.27
C MET A 32 -12.04 -17.13 7.14
N HIS A 33 -11.22 -17.73 6.28
CA HIS A 33 -11.13 -19.19 6.15
C HIS A 33 -10.73 -19.90 7.45
N SER A 34 -9.85 -19.29 8.25
CA SER A 34 -9.44 -19.85 9.54
C SER A 34 -10.61 -19.96 10.54
N VAL A 35 -11.63 -19.11 10.40
CA VAL A 35 -12.82 -19.08 11.29
C VAL A 35 -14.01 -19.79 10.66
N ARG A 36 -14.14 -19.73 9.35
CA ARG A 36 -15.24 -20.35 8.56
C ARG A 36 -14.68 -21.07 7.34
N PRO A 37 -14.08 -22.25 7.53
CA PRO A 37 -13.53 -23.06 6.44
C PRO A 37 -14.63 -23.62 5.50
N ASP A 38 -15.88 -23.59 5.93
CA ASP A 38 -17.07 -23.99 5.18
C ASP A 38 -17.55 -22.94 4.16
N PHE A 39 -17.02 -21.68 4.23
CA PHE A 39 -17.37 -20.64 3.28
C PHE A 39 -16.41 -20.60 2.10
N ASN A 40 -16.98 -20.48 0.89
CA ASN A 40 -16.21 -20.04 -0.26
C ASN A 40 -16.04 -18.52 -0.16
N ILE A 41 -14.79 -18.08 0.03
CA ILE A 41 -14.47 -16.66 0.21
C ILE A 41 -13.65 -16.21 -0.99
N GLU A 42 -14.24 -15.37 -1.81
CA GLU A 42 -13.58 -14.80 -2.96
C GLU A 42 -12.81 -13.53 -2.60
N GLN A 43 -11.75 -13.29 -3.33
CA GLN A 43 -11.06 -12.01 -3.23
C GLN A 43 -11.68 -11.01 -4.20
N LEU A 44 -12.21 -9.92 -3.68
CA LEU A 44 -12.73 -8.80 -4.47
C LEU A 44 -12.05 -7.52 -4.03
N ILE A 45 -11.06 -7.09 -4.82
CA ILE A 45 -10.29 -5.87 -4.55
C ILE A 45 -11.13 -4.67 -4.98
N TYR A 46 -11.27 -3.66 -4.13
CA TYR A 46 -11.98 -2.43 -4.47
C TYR A 46 -11.27 -1.63 -5.56
N GLY A 47 -12.04 -1.05 -6.48
CA GLY A 47 -11.52 -0.23 -7.56
C GLY A 47 -11.33 1.23 -7.16
N LEU A 48 -10.19 1.82 -7.52
CA LEU A 48 -9.96 3.26 -7.47
C LEU A 48 -10.17 3.89 -8.85
N PRO A 49 -10.65 5.14 -8.93
CA PRO A 49 -10.68 5.87 -10.20
C PRO A 49 -9.26 6.16 -10.67
N ASP A 50 -9.04 6.06 -11.97
CA ASP A 50 -7.80 6.54 -12.57
C ASP A 50 -7.84 8.06 -12.69
N TYR A 51 -6.95 8.72 -11.99
CA TYR A 51 -6.80 10.17 -12.01
C TYR A 51 -5.41 10.60 -12.50
N ALA A 52 -4.66 9.71 -13.15
CA ALA A 52 -3.32 10.03 -13.66
C ALA A 52 -3.31 11.14 -14.74
N GLN A 53 -4.45 11.37 -15.39
CA GLN A 53 -4.62 12.43 -16.39
C GLN A 53 -5.28 13.69 -15.83
N GLU A 54 -5.64 13.71 -14.55
CA GLU A 54 -6.19 14.90 -13.91
C GLU A 54 -5.07 15.90 -13.57
N SER A 55 -5.39 17.20 -13.60
CA SER A 55 -4.47 18.24 -13.14
C SER A 55 -4.68 18.52 -11.66
N PHE A 56 -3.60 18.62 -10.91
CA PHE A 56 -3.60 18.97 -9.49
C PHE A 56 -2.71 20.18 -9.25
N PRO A 57 -3.00 20.99 -8.20
CA PRO A 57 -2.01 21.94 -7.70
C PRO A 57 -0.72 21.21 -7.33
N VAL A 58 0.41 21.70 -7.84
CA VAL A 58 1.71 21.06 -7.58
C VAL A 58 2.06 21.19 -6.10
N TYR A 59 2.23 20.06 -5.43
CA TYR A 59 2.74 20.02 -4.06
C TYR A 59 4.25 20.30 -4.08
N ASP A 60 4.72 21.23 -3.24
CA ASP A 60 6.12 21.58 -3.19
C ASP A 60 6.95 20.48 -2.51
N ILE A 61 7.83 19.85 -3.29
CA ILE A 61 8.81 18.85 -2.84
C ILE A 61 10.26 19.38 -2.94
N SER A 62 10.46 20.70 -3.04
CA SER A 62 11.79 21.32 -3.19
C SER A 62 12.75 20.95 -2.07
N TYR A 63 12.23 20.64 -0.88
CA TYR A 63 13.00 20.13 0.26
C TYR A 63 13.75 18.81 -0.04
N ALA A 64 13.28 18.04 -1.00
CA ALA A 64 13.98 16.83 -1.44
C ALA A 64 15.29 17.14 -2.18
N GLY A 65 15.48 18.39 -2.66
CA GLY A 65 16.70 18.83 -3.32
C GLY A 65 17.02 18.05 -4.60
N GLY A 66 15.99 17.58 -5.33
CA GLY A 66 16.14 16.76 -6.54
C GLY A 66 16.52 15.29 -6.28
N ARG A 67 16.62 14.87 -5.03
CA ARG A 67 16.92 13.49 -4.65
C ARG A 67 15.69 12.59 -4.84
N PRO A 68 15.87 11.29 -5.07
CA PRO A 68 14.80 10.30 -5.01
C PRO A 68 13.99 10.43 -3.71
N LEU A 69 12.66 10.57 -3.83
CA LEU A 69 11.75 10.79 -2.71
C LEU A 69 10.97 9.50 -2.39
N PHE A 70 11.21 8.96 -1.20
CA PHE A 70 10.53 7.81 -0.63
C PHE A 70 9.43 8.27 0.33
N VAL A 71 8.20 7.79 0.14
CA VAL A 71 7.03 8.35 0.83
C VAL A 71 6.24 7.26 1.54
N THR A 72 5.85 7.52 2.79
CA THR A 72 4.83 6.77 3.50
C THR A 72 3.67 7.67 3.91
N VAL A 73 2.42 7.20 3.72
CA VAL A 73 1.21 7.97 4.01
C VAL A 73 0.26 7.16 4.86
N GLY A 74 -0.16 7.69 5.99
CA GLY A 74 -1.15 7.07 6.86
C GLY A 74 -1.09 7.60 8.30
N SER A 75 -2.14 7.36 9.07
CA SER A 75 -2.13 7.66 10.51
C SER A 75 -1.00 6.87 11.19
N PHE A 76 -0.37 7.48 12.19
CA PHE A 76 0.68 6.82 12.95
C PHE A 76 0.04 5.89 13.97
N GLU A 77 0.00 4.63 13.62
CA GLU A 77 -0.57 3.53 14.38
C GLU A 77 0.42 2.35 14.39
N PRO A 78 0.52 1.55 15.47
CA PRO A 78 1.47 0.43 15.55
C PRO A 78 1.36 -0.54 14.37
N ARG A 79 0.14 -0.78 13.87
CA ARG A 79 -0.09 -1.65 12.71
C ARG A 79 0.49 -1.09 11.40
N LYS A 80 0.75 0.23 11.32
CA LYS A 80 1.28 0.88 10.11
C LYS A 80 2.80 0.88 10.01
N GLY A 81 3.52 0.46 11.06
CA GLY A 81 4.94 0.18 11.02
C GLY A 81 5.85 1.37 10.73
N GLN A 82 5.46 2.61 11.10
CA GLN A 82 6.34 3.77 10.92
C GLN A 82 7.66 3.63 11.68
N ASP A 83 7.66 2.92 12.79
CA ASP A 83 8.87 2.59 13.56
C ASP A 83 9.82 1.66 12.80
N ILE A 84 9.30 0.68 12.05
CA ILE A 84 10.09 -0.18 11.17
C ILE A 84 10.79 0.68 10.11
N PHE A 85 10.05 1.57 9.46
CA PHE A 85 10.63 2.46 8.45
C PHE A 85 11.65 3.42 9.05
N CYS A 86 11.39 3.99 10.25
CA CYS A 86 12.38 4.80 10.97
C CYS A 86 13.68 4.03 11.23
N ASN A 87 13.56 2.79 11.72
CA ASN A 87 14.72 1.95 12.01
C ASN A 87 15.48 1.57 10.74
N ALA A 88 14.77 1.24 9.65
CA ALA A 88 15.39 0.96 8.35
C ALA A 88 16.21 2.18 7.84
N ILE A 89 15.69 3.39 7.97
CA ILE A 89 16.44 4.61 7.58
C ILE A 89 17.69 4.80 8.44
N ARG A 90 17.64 4.49 9.75
CA ARG A 90 18.81 4.55 10.64
C ARG A 90 19.88 3.54 10.25
N LEU A 91 19.51 2.37 9.77
CA LEU A 91 20.42 1.30 9.34
C LEU A 91 21.11 1.61 8.00
N LEU A 92 20.58 2.52 7.20
CA LEU A 92 21.25 2.94 5.95
C LEU A 92 22.60 3.57 6.25
N LYS A 93 23.63 3.19 5.48
CA LYS A 93 24.93 3.86 5.52
C LYS A 93 24.76 5.35 5.23
N PRO A 94 25.49 6.24 5.90
CA PRO A 94 25.35 7.68 5.73
C PRO A 94 25.42 8.15 4.27
N GLU A 95 26.35 7.59 3.50
CA GLU A 95 26.54 7.91 2.09
C GLU A 95 25.39 7.48 1.19
N VAL A 96 24.64 6.42 1.57
CA VAL A 96 23.42 5.96 0.87
C VAL A 96 22.26 6.85 1.27
N ARG A 97 22.03 7.05 2.58
CA ARG A 97 20.93 7.87 3.10
C ARG A 97 20.94 9.28 2.55
N GLN A 98 22.10 9.91 2.40
CA GLN A 98 22.24 11.27 1.88
C GLN A 98 21.82 11.42 0.41
N LYS A 99 21.77 10.33 -0.36
CA LYS A 99 21.32 10.34 -1.75
C LYS A 99 19.81 10.38 -1.90
N ALA A 100 19.03 10.22 -0.84
CA ALA A 100 17.58 10.15 -0.87
C ALA A 100 16.92 11.14 0.09
N ALA A 101 15.63 11.35 -0.11
CA ALA A 101 14.74 12.05 0.80
C ALA A 101 13.62 11.10 1.24
N PHE A 102 13.20 11.19 2.51
CA PHE A 102 12.18 10.34 3.12
C PHE A 102 11.09 11.23 3.70
N LEU A 103 9.85 11.01 3.29
CA LEU A 103 8.70 11.79 3.75
C LEU A 103 7.69 10.91 4.48
N PHE A 104 7.40 11.28 5.71
CA PHE A 104 6.30 10.74 6.51
C PHE A 104 5.12 11.69 6.45
N VAL A 105 3.95 11.19 6.05
CA VAL A 105 2.70 11.97 6.00
C VAL A 105 1.65 11.27 6.87
N GLY A 106 1.12 11.97 7.87
CA GLY A 106 0.02 11.42 8.66
C GLY A 106 -0.19 12.06 10.01
N LYS A 107 -1.37 11.88 10.56
CA LYS A 107 -1.69 12.32 11.92
C LYS A 107 -1.13 11.33 12.93
N ALA A 108 -0.62 11.84 14.03
CA ALA A 108 -0.20 11.04 15.17
C ALA A 108 -1.43 10.53 15.94
N ALA A 109 -1.81 9.28 15.74
CA ALA A 109 -2.73 8.56 16.61
C ALA A 109 -1.97 7.97 17.82
N ASP A 110 -0.73 7.52 17.58
CA ASP A 110 0.18 7.05 18.62
C ASP A 110 1.31 8.07 18.86
N LYS A 111 1.49 8.46 20.14
CA LYS A 111 2.49 9.46 20.55
C LYS A 111 3.92 8.91 20.47
N SER A 112 4.12 7.63 20.74
CA SER A 112 5.46 7.02 20.72
C SER A 112 6.00 6.94 19.30
N LEU A 113 5.15 6.56 18.33
CA LEU A 113 5.49 6.56 16.91
C LEU A 113 5.79 7.98 16.40
N LYS A 114 5.00 8.97 16.85
CA LYS A 114 5.28 10.37 16.51
C LYS A 114 6.62 10.82 17.03
N SER A 115 6.94 10.50 18.30
CA SER A 115 8.24 10.83 18.91
C SER A 115 9.40 10.15 18.16
N ALA A 116 9.22 8.90 17.70
CA ALA A 116 10.22 8.20 16.91
C ALA A 116 10.51 8.90 15.56
N VAL A 117 9.44 9.38 14.90
CA VAL A 117 9.58 10.14 13.63
C VAL A 117 10.19 11.52 13.89
N ASP A 118 9.81 12.22 14.98
CA ASP A 118 10.38 13.52 15.33
C ASP A 118 11.88 13.40 15.60
N ALA A 119 12.30 12.42 16.41
CA ALA A 119 13.69 12.14 16.66
C ALA A 119 14.45 11.82 15.36
N LEU A 120 13.84 11.08 14.44
CA LEU A 120 14.47 10.79 13.15
C LEU A 120 14.64 12.06 12.29
N VAL A 121 13.66 12.97 12.30
CA VAL A 121 13.76 14.28 11.63
C VAL A 121 14.85 15.14 12.26
N GLU A 122 14.97 15.13 13.60
CA GLU A 122 16.03 15.84 14.31
C GLU A 122 17.43 15.27 14.01
N ASP A 123 17.55 13.93 13.95
CA ASP A 123 18.81 13.24 13.62
C ASP A 123 19.26 13.50 12.17
N TYR A 124 18.30 13.66 11.24
CA TYR A 124 18.56 13.75 9.80
C TYR A 124 17.73 14.84 9.10
N PRO A 125 17.87 16.12 9.50
CA PRO A 125 17.00 17.23 9.07
C PRO A 125 17.04 17.51 7.56
N ASP A 126 18.15 17.14 6.89
CA ASP A 126 18.33 17.36 5.46
C ASP A 126 17.76 16.25 4.58
N THR A 127 17.40 15.09 5.17
CA THR A 127 16.97 13.90 4.42
C THR A 127 15.62 13.36 4.85
N VAL A 128 15.19 13.61 6.09
CA VAL A 128 13.92 13.11 6.62
C VAL A 128 12.97 14.26 6.92
N PHE A 129 11.73 14.10 6.45
CA PHE A 129 10.70 15.14 6.52
C PHE A 129 9.39 14.57 7.06
N TYR A 130 8.64 15.41 7.74
CA TYR A 130 7.31 15.06 8.26
C TYR A 130 6.27 16.10 7.88
N ARG A 131 5.07 15.63 7.51
CA ARG A 131 3.88 16.45 7.30
C ARG A 131 2.70 15.84 8.05
N LYS A 132 2.08 16.61 8.94
CA LYS A 132 0.96 16.14 9.77
C LYS A 132 -0.25 15.72 8.94
N ARG A 133 -0.50 16.43 7.84
CA ARG A 133 -1.63 16.21 6.95
C ARG A 133 -1.35 16.85 5.60
N LEU A 134 -1.79 16.20 4.57
CA LEU A 134 -1.95 16.76 3.22
C LEU A 134 -3.40 16.58 2.80
N GLU A 135 -3.93 17.50 2.01
CA GLU A 135 -5.25 17.38 1.41
C GLU A 135 -5.20 16.45 0.18
N ARG A 136 -6.35 15.96 -0.26
CA ARG A 136 -6.41 14.98 -1.36
C ARG A 136 -5.68 15.40 -2.64
N PRO A 137 -5.80 16.66 -3.12
CA PRO A 137 -5.03 17.12 -4.30
C PRO A 137 -3.51 17.10 -4.04
N GLU A 138 -3.06 17.46 -2.83
CA GLU A 138 -1.65 17.44 -2.46
C GLU A 138 -1.11 16.00 -2.41
N ILE A 139 -1.90 15.03 -1.88
CA ILE A 139 -1.54 13.61 -1.89
C ILE A 139 -1.38 13.11 -3.32
N LYS A 140 -2.32 13.42 -4.23
CA LYS A 140 -2.24 13.02 -5.63
C LYS A 140 -0.98 13.59 -6.30
N SER A 141 -0.72 14.89 -6.09
CA SER A 141 0.49 15.54 -6.61
C SER A 141 1.77 14.96 -6.01
N LEU A 142 1.78 14.61 -4.72
CA LEU A 142 2.90 13.94 -4.07
C LEU A 142 3.14 12.55 -4.69
N MET A 143 2.07 11.77 -4.95
CA MET A 143 2.18 10.45 -5.60
C MET A 143 2.72 10.57 -7.02
N GLU A 144 2.35 11.60 -7.77
CA GLU A 144 2.89 11.87 -9.10
C GLU A 144 4.38 12.18 -9.07
N GLN A 145 4.87 12.88 -8.04
CA GLN A 145 6.23 13.39 -7.94
C GLN A 145 7.19 12.46 -7.19
N CYS A 146 6.71 11.60 -6.29
CA CYS A 146 7.58 10.71 -5.52
C CYS A 146 8.27 9.68 -6.43
N THR A 147 9.34 9.08 -5.91
CA THR A 147 10.11 8.04 -6.61
C THR A 147 9.60 6.65 -6.26
N CYS A 148 9.30 6.42 -4.99
CA CYS A 148 8.90 5.10 -4.49
C CYS A 148 7.98 5.25 -3.26
N ILE A 149 7.03 4.35 -3.15
CA ILE A 149 6.13 4.24 -1.99
C ILE A 149 6.73 3.24 -1.00
N VAL A 150 6.68 3.54 0.30
CA VAL A 150 7.12 2.61 1.35
C VAL A 150 5.93 2.30 2.27
N CYS A 151 5.53 1.03 2.32
CA CYS A 151 4.45 0.55 3.16
C CYS A 151 4.97 -0.51 4.14
N ALA A 152 5.39 -0.06 5.32
CA ALA A 152 5.97 -0.90 6.36
C ALA A 152 4.91 -1.50 7.31
N SER A 153 3.66 -1.64 6.86
CA SER A 153 2.55 -2.04 7.71
C SER A 153 2.67 -3.49 8.18
N ARG A 154 2.46 -3.71 9.48
CA ARG A 154 2.31 -5.05 10.11
C ARG A 154 0.97 -5.71 9.81
N ASP A 155 -0.01 -4.90 9.46
CA ASP A 155 -1.35 -5.36 9.08
C ASP A 155 -2.04 -4.26 8.27
N ASP A 156 -2.16 -4.49 6.98
CA ASP A 156 -2.93 -3.62 6.09
C ASP A 156 -3.53 -4.44 4.95
N PRO A 157 -4.82 -4.79 5.04
CA PRO A 157 -5.47 -5.62 4.02
C PRO A 157 -5.36 -5.05 2.61
N MET A 158 -5.35 -3.70 2.48
CA MET A 158 -5.24 -3.03 1.18
C MET A 158 -4.84 -1.55 1.38
N PRO A 159 -3.53 -1.25 1.41
CA PRO A 159 -3.05 0.11 1.61
C PRO A 159 -3.36 1.01 0.41
N THR A 160 -4.37 1.86 0.55
CA THR A 160 -4.86 2.74 -0.54
C THR A 160 -3.75 3.62 -1.12
N PHE A 161 -2.83 4.12 -0.30
CA PHE A 161 -1.76 5.00 -0.81
C PHE A 161 -0.74 4.25 -1.70
N VAL A 162 -0.58 2.93 -1.54
CA VAL A 162 0.20 2.10 -2.47
C VAL A 162 -0.49 2.07 -3.83
N THR A 163 -1.80 1.78 -3.83
CA THR A 163 -2.59 1.80 -5.08
C THR A 163 -2.58 3.19 -5.74
N GLU A 164 -2.64 4.27 -4.95
CA GLU A 164 -2.51 5.65 -5.44
C GLU A 164 -1.16 5.89 -6.13
N GLY A 165 -0.08 5.31 -5.60
CA GLY A 165 1.23 5.33 -6.26
C GLY A 165 1.22 4.57 -7.59
N LEU A 166 0.61 3.39 -7.64
CA LEU A 166 0.51 2.58 -8.86
C LEU A 166 -0.26 3.31 -9.98
N ILE A 167 -1.26 4.15 -9.65
CA ILE A 167 -1.96 5.00 -10.62
C ILE A 167 -0.98 5.91 -11.38
N PHE A 168 0.05 6.40 -10.73
CA PHE A 168 1.11 7.22 -11.36
C PHE A 168 2.32 6.40 -11.82
N GLY A 169 2.23 5.08 -11.77
CA GLY A 169 3.33 4.19 -12.17
C GLY A 169 4.51 4.23 -11.20
N LYS A 170 4.26 4.39 -9.90
CA LYS A 170 5.30 4.39 -8.88
C LYS A 170 5.44 3.02 -8.25
N PRO A 171 6.65 2.45 -8.24
CA PRO A 171 6.92 1.20 -7.55
C PRO A 171 6.79 1.39 -6.03
N SER A 172 6.55 0.28 -5.35
CA SER A 172 6.45 0.27 -3.90
C SER A 172 7.37 -0.76 -3.26
N ILE A 173 7.82 -0.47 -2.04
CA ILE A 173 8.42 -1.44 -1.14
C ILE A 173 7.40 -1.70 -0.04
N VAL A 174 6.87 -2.90 0.03
CA VAL A 174 5.80 -3.25 0.97
C VAL A 174 6.20 -4.40 1.88
N SER A 175 5.64 -4.43 3.08
CA SER A 175 5.72 -5.60 3.96
C SER A 175 4.88 -6.75 3.40
N GLU A 176 5.30 -7.98 3.61
CA GLU A 176 4.54 -9.20 3.29
C GLU A 176 3.15 -9.23 3.97
N HIS A 177 2.97 -8.49 5.07
CA HIS A 177 1.72 -8.37 5.81
C HIS A 177 0.72 -7.38 5.21
N THR A 178 0.95 -6.93 3.98
CA THR A 178 -0.01 -6.11 3.22
C THR A 178 -0.73 -6.94 2.18
N GLY A 179 -2.01 -6.64 1.95
CA GLY A 179 -2.78 -7.33 0.91
C GLY A 179 -2.28 -7.07 -0.51
N THR A 180 -1.44 -6.05 -0.70
CA THR A 180 -0.78 -5.78 -1.99
C THR A 180 0.44 -6.67 -2.24
N ALA A 181 1.07 -7.23 -1.20
CA ALA A 181 2.30 -8.01 -1.32
C ALA A 181 2.14 -9.20 -2.27
N GLY A 182 1.02 -9.92 -2.18
CA GLY A 182 0.74 -11.08 -3.03
C GLY A 182 0.50 -10.76 -4.52
N LEU A 183 0.41 -9.48 -4.88
CA LEU A 183 0.19 -9.02 -6.26
C LEU A 183 1.45 -8.40 -6.87
N ILE A 184 2.45 -8.06 -6.05
CA ILE A 184 3.71 -7.47 -6.50
C ILE A 184 4.59 -8.55 -7.12
N THR A 185 5.13 -8.24 -8.28
CA THR A 185 6.17 -9.03 -8.93
C THR A 185 7.52 -8.41 -8.60
N GLU A 186 8.31 -9.10 -7.79
CA GLU A 186 9.61 -8.65 -7.28
C GLU A 186 10.53 -8.11 -8.37
N GLY A 187 10.97 -6.86 -8.23
CA GLY A 187 11.87 -6.20 -9.18
C GLY A 187 11.25 -5.78 -10.51
N VAL A 188 9.93 -5.99 -10.71
CA VAL A 188 9.18 -5.63 -11.92
C VAL A 188 8.26 -4.45 -11.69
N ASP A 189 7.45 -4.48 -10.61
CA ASP A 189 6.51 -3.42 -10.25
C ASP A 189 6.62 -3.00 -8.78
N GLY A 190 7.54 -3.61 -8.02
CA GLY A 190 7.82 -3.27 -6.63
C GLY A 190 8.71 -4.31 -5.96
N PHE A 191 8.74 -4.23 -4.63
CA PHE A 191 9.52 -5.12 -3.77
C PHE A 191 8.70 -5.51 -2.54
N VAL A 192 8.90 -6.74 -2.09
CA VAL A 192 8.34 -7.23 -0.82
C VAL A 192 9.49 -7.48 0.15
N TYR A 193 9.31 -7.11 1.41
CA TYR A 193 10.22 -7.49 2.49
C TYR A 193 9.45 -8.28 3.58
N GLU A 194 10.13 -9.14 4.30
CA GLU A 194 9.57 -10.13 5.20
C GLU A 194 9.80 -9.78 6.68
N ASP A 195 9.03 -10.42 7.56
CA ASP A 195 9.23 -10.52 9.01
C ASP A 195 9.18 -9.20 9.80
N ASP A 196 8.57 -8.14 9.27
CA ASP A 196 8.61 -6.79 9.89
C ASP A 196 10.05 -6.34 10.22
N ASP A 197 11.04 -6.86 9.48
CA ASP A 197 12.46 -6.68 9.75
C ASP A 197 12.97 -5.37 9.13
N PRO A 198 13.43 -4.41 9.95
CA PRO A 198 13.98 -3.16 9.45
C PRO A 198 15.29 -3.33 8.67
N GLU A 199 16.06 -4.42 8.89
CA GLU A 199 17.28 -4.71 8.13
C GLU A 199 16.91 -5.09 6.70
N LYS A 200 15.93 -5.98 6.51
CA LYS A 200 15.42 -6.34 5.18
C LYS A 200 14.83 -5.14 4.44
N LEU A 201 14.08 -4.28 5.13
CA LEU A 201 13.59 -3.04 4.53
C LEU A 201 14.76 -2.11 4.15
N ALA A 202 15.78 -1.99 4.99
CA ALA A 202 16.97 -1.17 4.70
C ALA A 202 17.74 -1.67 3.48
N GLU A 203 17.85 -2.97 3.27
CA GLU A 203 18.45 -3.57 2.07
C GLU A 203 17.68 -3.18 0.80
N ARG A 204 16.34 -3.27 0.82
CA ARG A 204 15.49 -2.86 -0.31
C ARG A 204 15.60 -1.36 -0.59
N LEU A 205 15.60 -0.55 0.47
CA LEU A 205 15.79 0.90 0.36
C LEU A 205 17.16 1.23 -0.23
N ALA A 206 18.25 0.62 0.26
CA ALA A 206 19.60 0.87 -0.25
C ALA A 206 19.69 0.52 -1.75
N TRP A 207 19.14 -0.62 -2.15
CA TRP A 207 19.09 -0.99 -3.56
C TRP A 207 18.30 0.05 -4.38
N ALA A 208 17.13 0.44 -3.93
CA ALA A 208 16.25 1.39 -4.62
C ALA A 208 16.88 2.78 -4.73
N ILE A 209 17.60 3.23 -3.69
CA ILE A 209 18.32 4.51 -3.68
C ILE A 209 19.47 4.52 -4.68
N ASP A 210 20.19 3.41 -4.82
CA ASP A 210 21.32 3.30 -5.74
C ASP A 210 20.91 3.03 -7.20
N HIS A 211 19.62 2.72 -7.46
CA HIS A 211 19.10 2.38 -8.79
C HIS A 211 17.82 3.16 -9.19
N PRO A 212 17.79 4.48 -9.10
CA PRO A 212 16.58 5.27 -9.36
C PRO A 212 16.08 5.12 -10.81
N GLU A 213 16.99 4.87 -11.76
CA GLU A 213 16.66 4.61 -13.16
C GLU A 213 15.90 3.29 -13.35
N LYS A 214 16.20 2.27 -12.53
CA LYS A 214 15.47 1.00 -12.57
C LYS A 214 14.07 1.16 -11.98
N LEU A 215 13.92 1.95 -10.90
CA LEU A 215 12.60 2.29 -10.37
C LEU A 215 11.75 3.04 -11.43
N ALA A 216 12.36 3.99 -12.14
CA ALA A 216 11.68 4.71 -13.23
C ALA A 216 11.24 3.77 -14.36
N ALA A 217 12.04 2.74 -14.69
CA ALA A 217 11.71 1.74 -15.70
C ALA A 217 10.52 0.85 -15.32
N MET A 218 10.19 0.70 -14.02
CA MET A 218 9.04 -0.07 -13.53
C MET A 218 7.69 0.61 -13.82
N ARG A 219 7.68 1.86 -14.27
CA ARG A 219 6.49 2.69 -14.43
C ARG A 219 5.34 1.97 -15.13
N GLN A 220 5.60 1.35 -16.29
CA GLN A 220 4.54 0.68 -17.05
C GLN A 220 4.01 -0.54 -16.30
N ALA A 221 4.88 -1.35 -15.73
CA ALA A 221 4.48 -2.53 -14.96
C ALA A 221 3.62 -2.16 -13.74
N CYS A 222 3.96 -1.07 -13.03
CA CYS A 222 3.14 -0.53 -11.95
C CYS A 222 1.75 -0.10 -12.45
N ARG A 223 1.68 0.56 -13.60
CA ARG A 223 0.40 0.93 -14.23
C ARG A 223 -0.42 -0.30 -14.60
N ASP A 224 0.19 -1.31 -15.21
CA ASP A 224 -0.46 -2.56 -15.61
C ASP A 224 -0.98 -3.31 -14.38
N LEU A 225 -0.26 -3.28 -13.25
CA LEU A 225 -0.70 -3.84 -11.98
C LEU A 225 -1.96 -3.12 -11.46
N TYR A 226 -1.97 -1.77 -11.49
CA TYR A 226 -3.15 -0.99 -11.16
C TYR A 226 -4.35 -1.35 -12.06
N GLU A 227 -4.15 -1.35 -13.37
CA GLU A 227 -5.23 -1.60 -14.33
C GLU A 227 -5.85 -2.98 -14.18
N ARG A 228 -5.02 -4.00 -13.96
CA ARG A 228 -5.47 -5.39 -13.78
C ARG A 228 -6.23 -5.66 -12.48
N HIS A 229 -5.83 -5.02 -11.37
CA HIS A 229 -6.32 -5.41 -10.05
C HIS A 229 -7.06 -4.32 -9.28
N TYR A 230 -6.77 -3.04 -9.56
CA TYR A 230 -7.21 -1.92 -8.73
C TYR A 230 -8.06 -0.91 -9.49
N SER A 231 -8.27 -1.08 -10.79
CA SER A 231 -9.13 -0.18 -11.57
C SER A 231 -10.61 -0.41 -11.25
N LYS A 232 -11.45 0.60 -11.51
CA LYS A 232 -12.91 0.45 -11.43
C LYS A 232 -13.41 -0.65 -12.34
N GLN A 233 -12.77 -0.85 -13.50
CA GLN A 233 -13.13 -1.90 -14.44
C GLN A 233 -12.81 -3.28 -13.86
N ALA A 234 -11.62 -3.48 -13.31
CA ALA A 234 -11.24 -4.73 -12.65
C ALA A 234 -12.20 -5.09 -11.51
N PHE A 235 -12.57 -4.10 -10.67
CA PHE A 235 -13.57 -4.30 -9.63
C PHE A 235 -14.94 -4.70 -10.20
N ALA A 236 -15.41 -3.99 -11.22
CA ALA A 236 -16.72 -4.28 -11.84
C ALA A 236 -16.75 -5.68 -12.46
N ASP A 237 -15.67 -6.12 -13.09
CA ASP A 237 -15.57 -7.44 -13.70
C ASP A 237 -15.47 -8.54 -12.64
N GLY A 238 -14.70 -8.34 -11.58
CA GLY A 238 -14.66 -9.23 -10.42
C GLY A 238 -16.04 -9.37 -9.73
N LEU A 239 -16.75 -8.25 -9.54
CA LEU A 239 -18.09 -8.28 -8.96
C LEU A 239 -19.10 -9.04 -9.85
N LYS A 240 -19.04 -8.82 -11.18
CA LYS A 240 -19.88 -9.55 -12.11
C LYS A 240 -19.59 -11.07 -12.07
N GLN A 241 -18.32 -11.43 -11.97
CA GLN A 241 -17.94 -12.84 -11.84
C GLN A 241 -18.48 -13.45 -10.55
N ALA A 242 -18.28 -12.78 -9.41
CA ALA A 242 -18.80 -13.24 -8.12
C ALA A 242 -20.33 -13.42 -8.15
N VAL A 243 -21.08 -12.51 -8.79
CA VAL A 243 -22.54 -12.63 -8.95
C VAL A 243 -22.92 -13.82 -9.83
N ARG A 244 -22.20 -14.05 -10.93
CA ARG A 244 -22.47 -15.21 -11.82
C ARG A 244 -22.26 -16.54 -11.12
N GLU A 245 -21.19 -16.65 -10.34
CA GLU A 245 -20.90 -17.86 -9.56
C GLU A 245 -22.00 -18.15 -8.52
N LEU A 246 -22.56 -17.09 -7.92
CA LEU A 246 -23.70 -17.19 -7.01
C LEU A 246 -25.00 -17.62 -7.67
N THR A 247 -25.29 -17.09 -8.86
CA THR A 247 -26.60 -17.30 -9.52
C THR A 247 -26.62 -18.54 -10.41
N GLY A 248 -25.45 -19.15 -10.68
CA GLY A 248 -25.35 -20.25 -11.65
C GLY A 248 -25.61 -19.83 -13.10
N GLU A 249 -25.64 -18.52 -13.38
CA GLU A 249 -25.90 -17.99 -14.72
C GLU A 249 -24.64 -18.04 -15.59
N SER A 250 -24.71 -18.77 -16.69
CA SER A 250 -23.70 -18.72 -17.75
C SER A 250 -23.82 -17.40 -18.53
N THR A 251 -22.71 -16.95 -19.10
CA THR A 251 -22.32 -15.63 -19.64
C THR A 251 -23.31 -14.92 -20.62
N LEU A 252 -24.51 -15.43 -20.89
CA LEU A 252 -25.34 -15.01 -22.03
C LEU A 252 -26.53 -14.09 -21.72
N SER A 253 -26.87 -13.78 -20.45
CA SER A 253 -28.17 -13.11 -20.17
C SER A 253 -28.10 -11.66 -19.70
N LEU A 254 -26.93 -11.09 -19.37
CA LEU A 254 -26.85 -9.74 -18.79
C LEU A 254 -26.63 -8.60 -19.80
N CYS A 255 -26.60 -8.88 -21.09
CA CYS A 255 -26.44 -7.85 -22.16
C CYS A 255 -27.71 -7.51 -22.94
N GLN A 256 -28.88 -7.97 -22.49
CA GLN A 256 -30.15 -7.65 -23.14
C GLN A 256 -31.16 -7.08 -22.13
N ASN A 257 -30.92 -5.83 -21.69
CA ASN A 257 -32.00 -4.91 -21.28
C ASN A 257 -31.45 -3.48 -21.23
#